data_21f561b2639fd64f877774fa79d4d999
#
_entry.id   21f561b2639fd64f877774fa79d4d999
#
_cell.length_a   1.000
_cell.length_b   1.000
_cell.length_c   1.000
_cell.angle_alpha   90.00
_cell.angle_beta   90.00
_cell.angle_gamma   90.00
#
_symmetry.space_group_name_H-M   'P 1'
#
loop_
_entity.id
_entity.type
_entity.pdbx_description
1 polymer ?
#
loop_
_entity_poly.entity_id
_entity_poly.type
_entity_poly.pdbx_seq_one_letter_code
_entity_poly.pdbx_strand_id
1 'polypeptide(L)'
;MSDDVLLDHAAQLIADARVACLKLAIPPEEIAKIMMDEAILALVAERLSLSDIQARFKKYTKRDLPRFYVNLKNLATDHAGDKPLDGKRG
;
A
#
# COMPACT_ATOMS: atom_id res chain seq x y z
N MET A 1 -7.80 5.48 -23.81
CA MET A 1 -7.49 5.70 -22.39
C MET A 1 -6.03 5.34 -22.15
N SER A 2 -5.29 6.17 -21.43
CA SER A 2 -3.88 5.92 -21.20
C SER A 2 -3.68 4.82 -20.15
N ASP A 3 -2.53 4.17 -20.18
CA ASP A 3 -2.21 3.14 -19.20
C ASP A 3 -2.19 3.69 -17.79
N ASP A 4 -1.76 4.94 -17.61
CA ASP A 4 -1.73 5.58 -16.30
C ASP A 4 -3.11 5.70 -15.69
N VAL A 5 -4.11 6.06 -16.51
CA VAL A 5 -5.49 6.17 -16.05
C VAL A 5 -6.02 4.80 -15.63
N LEU A 6 -5.70 3.76 -16.39
CA LEU A 6 -6.12 2.41 -16.05
C LEU A 6 -5.47 1.93 -14.76
N LEU A 7 -4.18 2.23 -14.57
CA LEU A 7 -3.48 1.85 -13.35
C LEU A 7 -4.02 2.59 -12.14
N ASP A 8 -4.32 3.87 -12.28
CA ASP A 8 -4.94 4.62 -11.20
C ASP A 8 -6.30 4.06 -10.83
N HIS A 9 -7.09 3.69 -11.83
CA HIS A 9 -8.39 3.08 -11.60
C HIS A 9 -8.24 1.74 -10.86
N ALA A 10 -7.28 0.92 -11.27
CA ALA A 10 -7.02 -0.36 -10.61
C ALA A 10 -6.59 -0.15 -9.16
N ALA A 11 -5.71 0.82 -8.91
CA ALA A 11 -5.26 1.13 -7.56
C ALA A 11 -6.45 1.56 -6.68
N GLN A 12 -7.37 2.34 -7.25
CA GLN A 12 -8.56 2.78 -6.53
C GLN A 12 -9.47 1.60 -6.18
N LEU A 13 -9.66 0.67 -7.11
CA LEU A 13 -10.47 -0.53 -6.86
C LEU A 13 -9.90 -1.35 -5.70
N ILE A 14 -8.58 -1.51 -5.67
CA ILE A 14 -7.92 -2.27 -4.61
C ILE A 14 -8.02 -1.53 -3.28
N ALA A 15 -7.83 -0.21 -3.29
CA ALA A 15 -7.98 0.60 -2.09
C ALA A 15 -9.40 0.54 -1.54
N ASP A 16 -10.40 0.60 -2.41
CA ASP A 16 -11.80 0.51 -2.01
C ASP A 16 -12.10 -0.86 -1.39
N ALA A 17 -11.54 -1.93 -1.95
CA ALA A 17 -11.70 -3.26 -1.39
C ALA A 17 -11.10 -3.35 0.00
N ARG A 18 -9.94 -2.75 0.21
CA ARG A 18 -9.29 -2.73 1.51
C ARG A 18 -10.15 -1.99 2.54
N VAL A 19 -10.70 -0.85 2.15
CA VAL A 19 -11.58 -0.08 3.04
C VAL A 19 -12.83 -0.88 3.38
N ALA A 20 -13.41 -1.57 2.40
CA ALA A 20 -14.58 -2.42 2.62
C ALA A 20 -14.27 -3.52 3.64
N CYS A 21 -13.09 -4.12 3.56
CA CYS A 21 -12.66 -5.12 4.53
C CYS A 21 -12.52 -4.54 5.94
N LEU A 22 -12.01 -3.32 6.05
CA LEU A 22 -11.91 -2.64 7.33
C LEU A 22 -13.29 -2.42 7.96
N LYS A 23 -14.29 -2.13 7.14
CA LYS A 23 -15.66 -1.93 7.62
C LYS A 23 -16.28 -3.23 8.13
N LEU A 24 -15.76 -4.38 7.72
CA LEU A 24 -16.19 -5.66 8.23
C LEU A 24 -15.49 -6.03 9.55
N ALA A 25 -14.73 -5.10 10.10
CA ALA A 25 -13.97 -5.27 11.34
C ALA A 25 -12.88 -6.34 11.24
N ILE A 26 -12.36 -6.57 10.02
CA ILE A 26 -11.23 -7.47 9.83
C ILE A 26 -9.97 -6.74 10.24
N PRO A 27 -9.10 -7.36 11.07
CA PRO A 27 -7.87 -6.68 11.49
C PRO A 27 -7.00 -6.29 10.31
N PRO A 28 -6.40 -5.08 10.33
CA PRO A 28 -5.57 -4.61 9.21
C PRO A 28 -4.44 -5.57 8.83
N GLU A 29 -3.85 -6.26 9.81
CA GLU A 29 -2.79 -7.23 9.56
C GLU A 29 -3.27 -8.40 8.72
N GLU A 30 -4.48 -8.86 8.97
CA GLU A 30 -5.08 -9.95 8.20
C GLU A 30 -5.39 -9.50 6.78
N ILE A 31 -5.89 -8.27 6.64
CA ILE A 31 -6.14 -7.71 5.31
C ILE A 31 -4.84 -7.61 4.52
N ALA A 32 -3.77 -7.13 5.17
CA ALA A 32 -2.46 -7.01 4.53
C ALA A 32 -1.95 -8.38 4.07
N LYS A 33 -2.12 -9.40 4.90
CA LYS A 33 -1.70 -10.76 4.55
C LYS A 33 -2.44 -11.27 3.31
N ILE A 34 -3.76 -11.07 3.28
CA ILE A 34 -4.58 -11.48 2.13
C ILE A 34 -4.12 -10.75 0.87
N MET A 35 -3.85 -9.46 0.98
CA MET A 35 -3.39 -8.67 -0.17
C MET A 35 -2.04 -9.16 -0.68
N MET A 36 -1.12 -9.50 0.22
CA MET A 36 0.17 -10.06 -0.18
C MET A 36 0.02 -11.42 -0.84
N ASP A 37 -0.85 -12.27 -0.29
CA ASP A 37 -1.13 -13.57 -0.90
C ASP A 37 -1.69 -13.41 -2.31
N GLU A 38 -2.61 -12.47 -2.52
CA GLU A 38 -3.17 -12.21 -3.83
C GLU A 38 -2.12 -11.69 -4.80
N ALA A 39 -1.21 -10.84 -4.33
CA ALA A 39 -0.13 -10.34 -5.17
C ALA A 39 0.79 -11.49 -5.61
N ILE A 40 1.12 -12.38 -4.69
CA ILE A 40 1.96 -13.54 -5.01
C ILE A 40 1.25 -14.46 -5.99
N LEU A 41 -0.04 -14.73 -5.75
CA LEU A 41 -0.84 -15.56 -6.65
C LEU A 41 -0.88 -15.00 -8.06
N ALA A 42 -1.02 -13.67 -8.19
CA ALA A 42 -1.03 -13.02 -9.50
C ALA A 42 0.29 -13.24 -10.23
N LEU A 43 1.42 -13.12 -9.53
CA LEU A 43 2.73 -13.32 -10.15
C LEU A 43 2.96 -14.79 -10.52
N VAL A 44 2.49 -15.72 -9.69
CA VAL A 44 2.58 -17.15 -9.99
C VAL A 44 1.72 -17.47 -11.23
N ALA A 45 0.54 -16.86 -11.33
CA ALA A 45 -0.33 -17.06 -12.48
C ALA A 45 0.32 -16.59 -13.79
N GLU A 46 1.19 -15.56 -13.71
CA GLU A 46 1.96 -15.08 -14.85
C GLU A 46 3.19 -15.93 -15.13
N ARG A 47 3.34 -17.03 -14.40
CA ARG A 47 4.41 -18.02 -14.58
C ARG A 47 5.82 -17.47 -14.31
N LEU A 48 5.91 -16.48 -13.43
CA LEU A 48 7.22 -16.01 -13.00
C LEU A 48 7.86 -17.06 -12.10
N SER A 49 9.19 -17.18 -12.20
CA SER A 49 9.93 -18.11 -11.37
C SER A 49 10.00 -17.65 -9.93
N LEU A 50 10.31 -18.57 -9.03
CA LEU A 50 10.50 -18.24 -7.62
C LEU A 50 11.54 -17.12 -7.45
N SER A 51 12.67 -17.23 -8.14
CA SER A 51 13.72 -16.23 -8.04
C SER A 51 13.28 -14.86 -8.57
N ASP A 52 12.46 -14.84 -9.63
CA ASP A 52 11.92 -13.57 -10.14
C ASP A 52 10.99 -12.91 -9.15
N ILE A 53 10.12 -13.71 -8.52
CA ILE A 53 9.20 -13.18 -7.51
C ILE A 53 9.97 -12.65 -6.31
N GLN A 54 10.96 -13.41 -5.83
CA GLN A 54 11.81 -12.98 -4.72
C GLN A 54 12.53 -11.68 -5.05
N ALA A 55 13.03 -11.54 -6.27
CA ALA A 55 13.72 -10.33 -6.70
C ALA A 55 12.79 -9.12 -6.68
N ARG A 56 11.53 -9.29 -7.10
CA ARG A 56 10.56 -8.20 -7.08
C ARG A 56 10.26 -7.74 -5.66
N PHE A 57 10.06 -8.68 -4.74
CA PHE A 57 9.80 -8.32 -3.34
C PHE A 57 11.02 -7.67 -2.70
N LYS A 58 12.21 -8.16 -3.00
CA LYS A 58 13.44 -7.56 -2.50
C LYS A 58 13.58 -6.11 -2.98
N LYS A 59 13.29 -5.87 -4.26
CA LYS A 59 13.33 -4.52 -4.82
C LYS A 59 12.31 -3.61 -4.14
N TYR A 60 11.10 -4.12 -3.90
CA TYR A 60 10.05 -3.37 -3.22
C TYR A 60 10.47 -2.98 -1.81
N THR A 61 10.97 -3.93 -1.04
CA THR A 61 11.36 -3.66 0.35
C THR A 61 12.58 -2.75 0.44
N LYS A 62 13.48 -2.84 -0.53
CA LYS A 62 14.72 -2.07 -0.52
C LYS A 62 14.53 -0.64 -1.05
N ARG A 63 13.73 -0.49 -2.11
CA ARG A 63 13.59 0.79 -2.82
C ARG A 63 12.28 1.50 -2.50
N ASP A 64 11.18 0.77 -2.54
CA ASP A 64 9.86 1.40 -2.46
C ASP A 64 9.34 1.54 -1.04
N LEU A 65 9.61 0.55 -0.18
CA LEU A 65 9.13 0.59 1.20
C LEU A 65 9.61 1.84 1.96
N PRO A 66 10.89 2.25 1.86
CA PRO A 66 11.33 3.48 2.53
C PRO A 66 10.55 4.71 2.10
N ARG A 67 10.12 4.77 0.83
CA ARG A 67 9.33 5.89 0.33
C ARG A 67 7.98 5.99 1.03
N PHE A 68 7.36 4.84 1.30
CA PHE A 68 6.08 4.83 2.01
C PHE A 68 6.24 5.37 3.42
N TYR A 69 7.34 5.02 4.10
CA TYR A 69 7.59 5.56 5.43
C TYR A 69 7.83 7.07 5.40
N VAL A 70 8.55 7.57 4.40
CA VAL A 70 8.78 9.01 4.25
C VAL A 70 7.45 9.72 4.01
N ASN A 71 6.61 9.17 3.13
CA ASN A 71 5.31 9.77 2.82
C ASN A 71 4.41 9.78 4.05
N LEU A 72 4.41 8.71 4.82
CA LEU A 72 3.61 8.63 6.03
C LEU A 72 4.07 9.66 7.06
N LYS A 73 5.38 9.81 7.20
CA LYS A 73 5.95 10.80 8.12
C LYS A 73 5.58 12.22 7.70
N ASN A 74 5.68 12.51 6.40
CA ASN A 74 5.32 13.83 5.88
C ASN A 74 3.85 14.13 6.09
N LEU A 75 3.00 13.14 5.87
CA LEU A 75 1.57 13.29 6.08
C LEU A 75 1.26 13.57 7.56
N ALA A 76 1.91 12.87 8.46
CA ALA A 76 1.73 13.10 9.89
C ALA A 76 2.22 14.49 10.29
N THR A 77 3.33 14.93 9.71
CA THR A 77 3.88 16.26 9.97
C THR A 77 2.92 17.35 9.47
N ASP A 78 2.35 17.14 8.29
CA ASP A 78 1.38 18.09 7.73
C ASP A 78 0.15 18.19 8.62
N HIS A 79 -0.33 17.08 9.13
CA HIS A 79 -1.47 17.08 10.06
C HIS A 79 -1.12 17.78 11.36
N ALA A 80 0.06 17.57 11.86
CA ALA A 80 0.51 18.24 13.07
C ALA A 80 0.64 19.74 12.84
N GLY A 81 1.07 20.13 11.65
CA GLY A 81 1.18 21.54 11.29
C GLY A 81 -0.17 22.22 11.13
N ASP A 82 -1.18 21.49 10.73
CA ASP A 82 -2.52 22.03 10.56
C ASP A 82 -3.21 22.30 11.90
N LYS A 83 -2.87 21.57 12.94
CA LYS A 83 -3.42 21.82 14.25
C LYS A 83 -2.75 23.01 14.87
N PRO A 84 -3.53 23.96 15.32
CA PRO A 84 -2.95 25.07 16.07
C PRO A 84 -2.41 24.52 17.35
N LEU A 85 -1.63 24.11 17.85
CA LEU A 85 -1.14 23.19 18.66
C LEU A 85 -1.02 23.28 19.74
N ASP A 86 -1.74 22.84 19.41
CA ASP A 86 -1.57 22.66 19.76
C ASP A 86 -1.19 22.65 20.15
N GLY A 87 -1.56 22.91 20.29
CA GLY A 87 -0.93 22.66 20.33
C GLY A 87 -0.59 22.72 20.49
N LYS A 88 -0.54 22.83 20.66
CA LYS A 88 0.02 22.64 20.37
C LYS A 88 0.29 22.35 20.24
N ARG A 89 -0.06 22.41 20.45
CA ARG A 89 0.18 21.99 20.02
C ARG A 89 0.37 21.69 20.09
N GLY A 90 0.00 21.73 20.33
CA GLY A 90 0.26 21.43 20.17
C GLY A 90 0.37 21.36 20.18
#